data_5a4bfc3f018c76959b53c70c6fc3ba16
#
_entry.id   5a4bfc3f018c76959b53c70c6fc3ba16
#
_cell.length_a   1.000
_cell.length_b   1.000
_cell.length_c   1.000
_cell.angle_alpha   90.00
_cell.angle_beta   90.00
_cell.angle_gamma   90.00
#
_symmetry.space_group_name_H-M   'P 1'
#
loop_
_entity.id
_entity.type
_entity.pdbx_description
1 polymer ?
#
loop_
_entity_poly.entity_id
_entity_poly.type
_entity_poly.pdbx_seq_one_letter_code
_entity_poly.pdbx_strand_id
1 'polypeptide(L)'
;MRELTAQGEMVAQYGCPLGSLCSELDKRASESRLPAAELMRLPIDWAEDQFRSLGRPDAPDLAFDLLAAYEGSALLANTMHDPDVLSRAARRIERWIDSL
;
A
#
# COMPACT_ATOMS: atom_id res chain seq x y z
N MET A 1 -7.48 8.51 4.26
CA MET A 1 -6.11 8.20 4.73
C MET A 1 -5.94 8.14 6.24
N ARG A 2 -7.02 8.31 6.99
CA ARG A 2 -7.00 8.20 8.47
C ARG A 2 -6.47 6.86 8.95
N GLU A 3 -6.85 5.77 8.27
CA GLU A 3 -6.42 4.42 8.66
C GLU A 3 -4.92 4.24 8.54
N LEU A 4 -4.29 4.82 7.51
CA LEU A 4 -2.83 4.77 7.35
C LEU A 4 -2.12 5.49 8.49
N THR A 5 -2.64 6.65 8.90
CA THR A 5 -2.09 7.41 10.01
C THR A 5 -2.26 6.65 11.33
N ALA A 6 -3.45 6.08 11.58
CA ALA A 6 -3.72 5.31 12.79
C ALA A 6 -2.87 4.04 12.91
N GLN A 7 -2.46 3.46 11.77
CA GLN A 7 -1.62 2.26 11.73
C GLN A 7 -0.13 2.57 11.80
N GLY A 8 0.26 3.85 11.81
CA GLY A 8 1.66 4.25 11.70
C GLY A 8 2.60 3.58 12.70
N GLU A 9 2.23 3.52 13.97
CA GLU A 9 3.07 2.90 15.00
C GLU A 9 3.19 1.39 14.79
N MET A 10 2.10 0.72 14.45
CA MET A 10 2.11 -0.71 14.20
C MET A 10 2.96 -1.05 12.99
N VAL A 11 2.82 -0.27 11.91
CA VAL A 11 3.61 -0.46 10.68
C VAL A 11 5.09 -0.20 10.95
N ALA A 12 5.43 0.84 11.72
CA ALA A 12 6.82 1.13 12.07
C ALA A 12 7.46 -0.02 12.85
N GLN A 13 6.70 -0.68 13.71
CA GLN A 13 7.19 -1.77 14.53
C GLN A 13 7.20 -3.11 13.80
N TYR A 14 6.15 -3.43 13.03
CA TYR A 14 5.94 -4.75 12.44
C TYR A 14 5.94 -4.80 10.92
N GLY A 15 5.92 -3.65 10.25
CA GLY A 15 5.78 -3.56 8.79
C GLY A 15 4.32 -3.65 8.34
N CYS A 16 4.09 -3.53 7.04
CA CYS A 16 2.77 -3.67 6.46
C CYS A 16 2.38 -5.17 6.45
N PRO A 17 1.27 -5.56 7.09
CA PRO A 17 0.88 -6.97 7.13
C PRO A 17 0.69 -7.60 5.74
N LEU A 18 0.09 -6.86 4.80
CA LEU A 18 -0.12 -7.36 3.44
C LEU A 18 1.19 -7.50 2.68
N GLY A 19 2.07 -6.49 2.75
CA GLY A 19 3.37 -6.54 2.09
C GLY A 19 4.25 -7.65 2.64
N SER A 20 4.25 -7.82 3.97
CA SER A 20 5.00 -8.89 4.64
C SER A 20 4.49 -10.26 4.23
N LEU A 21 3.17 -10.46 4.18
CA LEU A 21 2.58 -11.71 3.75
C LEU A 21 2.91 -12.02 2.30
N CYS A 22 2.81 -11.05 1.40
CA CYS A 22 3.17 -11.23 0.00
C CYS A 22 4.65 -11.61 -0.17
N SER A 23 5.55 -10.99 0.60
CA SER A 23 6.97 -11.31 0.57
C SER A 23 7.24 -12.75 1.03
N GLU A 24 6.56 -13.18 2.08
CA GLU A 24 6.70 -14.58 2.56
C GLU A 24 6.14 -15.57 1.56
N LEU A 25 5.00 -15.29 0.94
CA LEU A 25 4.41 -16.13 -0.09
C LEU A 25 5.33 -16.26 -1.30
N ASP A 26 5.95 -15.15 -1.70
CA ASP A 26 6.88 -15.16 -2.83
C ASP A 26 8.12 -16.03 -2.54
N LYS A 27 8.66 -15.95 -1.31
CA LYS A 27 9.77 -16.81 -0.88
C LYS A 27 9.40 -18.29 -0.88
N ARG A 28 8.12 -18.61 -0.68
CA ARG A 28 7.59 -19.97 -0.64
C ARG A 28 6.82 -20.32 -1.91
N ALA A 29 7.14 -19.70 -3.04
CA ALA A 29 6.39 -19.84 -4.29
C ALA A 29 6.23 -21.30 -4.73
N SER A 30 7.21 -22.17 -4.45
CA SER A 30 7.14 -23.59 -4.78
C SER A 30 6.17 -24.38 -3.88
N GLU A 31 5.80 -23.82 -2.73
CA GLU A 31 4.96 -24.48 -1.72
C GLU A 31 3.55 -23.89 -1.65
N SER A 32 3.38 -22.66 -2.09
CA SER A 32 2.11 -21.93 -1.99
C SER A 32 1.30 -22.08 -3.28
N ARG A 33 -0.01 -22.33 -3.14
CA ARG A 33 -0.95 -22.35 -4.27
C ARG A 33 -1.49 -20.96 -4.58
N LEU A 34 -1.30 -19.98 -3.69
CA LEU A 34 -1.78 -18.62 -3.87
C LEU A 34 -0.58 -17.72 -4.16
N PRO A 35 -0.35 -17.34 -5.43
CA PRO A 35 0.74 -16.43 -5.76
C PRO A 35 0.62 -15.10 -5.05
N ALA A 36 1.76 -14.54 -4.61
CA ALA A 36 1.80 -13.23 -3.96
C ALA A 36 1.17 -12.16 -4.85
N ALA A 37 1.35 -12.26 -6.17
CA ALA A 37 0.78 -11.32 -7.12
C ALA A 37 -0.76 -11.29 -7.06
N GLU A 38 -1.41 -12.44 -6.93
CA GLU A 38 -2.88 -12.49 -6.81
C GLU A 38 -3.36 -11.84 -5.52
N LEU A 39 -2.64 -12.06 -4.43
CA LEU A 39 -2.99 -11.45 -3.14
C LEU A 39 -2.83 -9.93 -3.20
N MET A 40 -1.75 -9.43 -3.79
CA MET A 40 -1.51 -8.00 -3.94
C MET A 40 -2.51 -7.35 -4.90
N ARG A 41 -3.07 -8.11 -5.85
CA ARG A 41 -4.10 -7.58 -6.76
C ARG A 41 -5.37 -7.14 -6.03
N LEU A 42 -5.68 -7.69 -4.88
CA LEU A 42 -6.89 -7.31 -4.14
C LEU A 42 -6.93 -5.82 -3.81
N PRO A 43 -5.95 -5.22 -3.11
CA PRO A 43 -5.97 -3.79 -2.85
C PRO A 43 -5.76 -2.95 -4.12
N ILE A 44 -5.00 -3.45 -5.09
CA ILE A 44 -4.79 -2.72 -6.36
C ILE A 44 -6.12 -2.60 -7.11
N ASP A 45 -6.87 -3.69 -7.24
CA ASP A 45 -8.15 -3.69 -7.94
C ASP A 45 -9.18 -2.82 -7.21
N TRP A 46 -9.19 -2.85 -5.89
CA TRP A 46 -10.04 -1.95 -5.11
C TRP A 46 -9.71 -0.48 -5.39
N ALA A 47 -8.43 -0.12 -5.37
CA ALA A 47 -7.99 1.25 -5.64
C ALA A 47 -8.34 1.67 -7.07
N GLU A 48 -8.15 0.78 -8.04
CA GLU A 48 -8.51 1.05 -9.43
C GLU A 48 -10.00 1.38 -9.56
N ASP A 49 -10.86 0.60 -8.89
CA ASP A 49 -12.30 0.85 -8.90
C ASP A 49 -12.65 2.23 -8.32
N GLN A 50 -11.94 2.65 -7.27
CA GLN A 50 -12.14 3.98 -6.68
C GLN A 50 -11.77 5.08 -7.68
N PHE A 51 -10.64 4.96 -8.36
CA PHE A 51 -10.22 5.96 -9.35
C PHE A 51 -11.14 5.97 -10.58
N ARG A 52 -11.67 4.82 -10.98
CA ARG A 52 -12.68 4.76 -12.05
C ARG A 52 -13.95 5.49 -11.66
N SER A 53 -14.38 5.36 -10.41
CA SER A 53 -15.56 6.07 -9.89
C SER A 53 -15.37 7.59 -9.93
N LEU A 54 -14.13 8.07 -9.89
CA LEU A 54 -13.80 9.48 -10.06
C LEU A 54 -13.72 9.90 -11.53
N GLY A 55 -13.98 8.98 -12.46
CA GLY A 55 -13.95 9.28 -13.89
C GLY A 55 -12.56 9.32 -14.50
N ARG A 56 -11.56 8.72 -13.85
CA ARG A 56 -10.18 8.76 -14.34
C ARG A 56 -9.92 7.61 -15.33
N PRO A 57 -9.54 7.93 -16.59
CA PRO A 57 -9.20 6.87 -17.55
C PRO A 57 -7.86 6.18 -17.25
N ASP A 58 -7.00 6.83 -16.46
CA ASP A 58 -5.71 6.31 -16.01
C ASP A 58 -5.79 5.58 -14.66
N ALA A 59 -7.00 5.12 -14.27
CA ALA A 59 -7.24 4.43 -13.01
C ALA A 59 -6.27 3.28 -12.71
N PRO A 60 -5.91 2.41 -13.67
CA PRO A 60 -4.94 1.34 -13.38
C PRO A 60 -3.58 1.86 -12.91
N ASP A 61 -3.05 2.86 -13.56
CA ASP A 61 -1.75 3.44 -13.19
C ASP A 61 -1.83 4.17 -11.85
N LEU A 62 -2.93 4.89 -11.60
CA LEU A 62 -3.13 5.58 -10.33
C LEU A 62 -3.22 4.60 -9.17
N ALA A 63 -3.82 3.42 -9.39
CA ALA A 63 -3.90 2.38 -8.37
C ALA A 63 -2.50 1.86 -8.01
N PHE A 64 -1.66 1.60 -8.99
CA PHE A 64 -0.26 1.20 -8.75
C PHE A 64 0.50 2.30 -8.01
N ASP A 65 0.33 3.56 -8.41
CA ASP A 65 1.00 4.69 -7.75
C ASP A 65 0.60 4.79 -6.28
N LEU A 66 -0.68 4.62 -5.98
CA LEU A 66 -1.18 4.64 -4.59
C LEU A 66 -0.56 3.52 -3.76
N LEU A 67 -0.61 2.30 -4.26
CA LEU A 67 -0.08 1.15 -3.53
C LEU A 67 1.44 1.23 -3.38
N ALA A 68 2.16 1.70 -4.41
CA ALA A 68 3.61 1.89 -4.34
C ALA A 68 3.98 2.93 -3.27
N ALA A 69 3.24 4.03 -3.20
CA ALA A 69 3.46 5.06 -2.18
C ALA A 69 3.20 4.52 -0.77
N TYR A 70 2.13 3.77 -0.58
CA TYR A 70 1.79 3.19 0.71
C TYR A 70 2.82 2.13 1.13
N GLU A 71 3.06 1.14 0.27
CA GLU A 71 3.97 0.05 0.59
C GLU A 71 5.42 0.53 0.79
N GLY A 72 5.87 1.47 -0.04
CA GLY A 72 7.19 2.07 0.11
C GLY A 72 7.33 2.83 1.42
N SER A 73 6.31 3.60 1.78
CA SER A 73 6.30 4.36 3.03
C SER A 73 6.23 3.43 4.25
N ALA A 74 5.46 2.35 4.15
CA ALA A 74 5.38 1.34 5.21
C ALA A 74 6.72 0.66 5.43
N LEU A 75 7.43 0.31 4.36
CA LEU A 75 8.77 -0.28 4.43
C LEU A 75 9.75 0.68 5.12
N LEU A 76 9.73 1.95 4.71
CA LEU A 76 10.63 2.95 5.31
C LEU A 76 10.31 3.19 6.78
N ALA A 77 9.02 3.30 7.12
CA ALA A 77 8.59 3.48 8.51
C ALA A 77 9.06 2.31 9.38
N ASN A 78 8.95 1.09 8.87
CA ASN A 78 9.39 -0.11 9.57
C ASN A 78 10.92 -0.15 9.73
N THR A 79 11.65 0.07 8.63
CA THR A 79 13.13 0.02 8.62
C THR A 79 13.73 1.11 9.52
N MET A 80 13.13 2.29 9.50
CA MET A 80 13.60 3.42 10.30
C MET A 80 13.05 3.43 11.74
N HIS A 81 12.13 2.52 12.05
CA HIS A 81 11.40 2.48 13.33
C HIS A 81 10.76 3.85 13.66
N ASP A 82 10.19 4.47 12.62
CA ASP A 82 9.64 5.83 12.74
C ASP A 82 8.21 5.88 12.17
N PRO A 83 7.18 5.88 13.06
CA PRO A 83 5.78 5.93 12.62
C PRO A 83 5.44 7.24 11.89
N ASP A 84 6.19 8.31 12.12
CA ASP A 84 5.96 9.61 11.50
C ASP A 84 6.18 9.57 9.98
N VAL A 85 7.02 8.66 9.50
CA VAL A 85 7.25 8.47 8.07
C VAL A 85 5.93 8.15 7.35
N LEU A 86 5.13 7.23 7.92
CA LEU A 86 3.85 6.85 7.32
C LEU A 86 2.81 7.96 7.42
N SER A 87 2.75 8.65 8.56
CA SER A 87 1.81 9.78 8.76
C SER A 87 2.07 10.91 7.76
N ARG A 88 3.34 11.24 7.54
CA ARG A 88 3.72 12.27 6.57
C ARG A 88 3.41 11.84 5.14
N ALA A 89 3.64 10.57 4.82
CA ALA A 89 3.28 10.01 3.52
C ALA A 89 1.78 10.05 3.28
N ALA A 90 0.97 9.73 4.30
CA ALA A 90 -0.48 9.78 4.21
C ALA A 90 -0.96 11.18 3.83
N ARG A 91 -0.39 12.22 4.43
CA ARG A 91 -0.73 13.61 4.08
C ARG A 91 -0.37 13.96 2.64
N ARG A 92 0.78 13.48 2.15
CA ARG A 92 1.17 13.70 0.75
C ARG A 92 0.25 12.97 -0.21
N ILE A 93 -0.14 11.75 0.12
CA ILE A 93 -1.06 10.96 -0.70
C ILE A 93 -2.43 11.65 -0.75
N GLU A 94 -2.94 12.15 0.36
CA GLU A 94 -4.20 12.90 0.39
C GLU A 94 -4.15 14.12 -0.54
N ARG A 95 -3.08 14.91 -0.47
CA ARG A 95 -2.91 16.07 -1.35
C ARG A 95 -2.85 15.66 -2.81
N TRP A 96 -2.17 14.56 -3.11
CA TRP A 96 -2.10 14.04 -4.47
C TRP A 96 -3.48 13.64 -4.99
N ILE A 97 -4.24 12.89 -4.19
CA ILE A 97 -5.60 12.48 -4.57
C ILE A 97 -6.49 13.71 -4.78
N ASP A 98 -6.41 14.70 -3.90
CA ASP A 98 -7.20 15.93 -4.01
C ASP A 98 -6.86 16.73 -5.27
N SER A 99 -5.66 16.56 -5.82
CA SER A 99 -5.23 17.25 -7.03
C SER A 99 -5.69 16.58 -8.33
N LEU A 100 -6.21 15.38 -8.24
CA LEU A 100 -6.67 14.62 -9.43
C LEU A 100 -8.04 15.15 -9.97
#